data_59b14736be06e691a9405ac48406add8
#
_entry.id   59b14736be06e691a9405ac48406add8
#
_cell.length_a   1.000
_cell.length_b   1.000
_cell.length_c   1.000
_cell.angle_alpha   90.00
_cell.angle_beta   90.00
_cell.angle_gamma   90.00
#
_symmetry.space_group_name_H-M   'P 1'
#
loop_
_entity.id
_entity.type
_entity.pdbx_description
1 polymer ?
#
loop_
_entity_poly.entity_id
_entity_poly.type
_entity_poly.pdbx_seq_one_letter_code
_entity_poly.pdbx_strand_id
1 'polypeptide(L)'
;MRTIRVTGKGQIKVKPDMTRITMTLTGVFKEYGETLRHSSEDTEALKDVLSAFGFERSDLKTLSFRVDTEYESYRDKNNDYKRRFVGYRFNHVLKVEFESDNDRLGKILYALANGKVRPEFRI
;
A
#
# COMPACT_ATOMS: atom_id res chain seq x y z
N MET A 1 -7.98 -23.54 -19.21
CA MET A 1 -7.05 -23.30 -19.50
C MET A 1 -6.76 -23.35 -20.66
N ARG A 2 -6.35 -23.21 -21.03
CA ARG A 2 -6.09 -23.17 -22.05
C ARG A 2 -4.88 -23.64 -22.29
N THR A 3 -4.51 -24.32 -22.80
CA THR A 3 -3.47 -24.84 -22.90
C THR A 3 -2.78 -24.55 -23.86
N ILE A 4 -2.13 -24.52 -24.08
CA ILE A 4 -1.54 -24.22 -24.85
C ILE A 4 -0.65 -24.94 -25.20
N ARG A 5 -0.34 -25.43 -25.61
CA ARG A 5 0.42 -25.96 -25.88
C ARG A 5 1.17 -25.87 -26.43
N VAL A 6 1.84 -25.79 -26.37
CA VAL A 6 2.57 -25.50 -26.58
C VAL A 6 3.32 -25.90 -27.11
N THR A 7 3.49 -26.13 -27.49
CA THR A 7 4.18 -26.23 -27.80
C THR A 7 5.07 -25.95 -28.05
N GLY A 8 5.56 -26.03 -28.16
CA GLY A 8 6.24 -25.53 -28.11
C GLY A 8 6.69 -25.04 -28.31
N LYS A 9 6.48 -24.78 -28.32
CA LYS A 9 6.60 -23.97 -28.17
C LYS A 9 6.52 -23.55 -27.51
N GLY A 10 6.44 -23.86 -27.23
CA GLY A 10 5.97 -23.46 -26.42
C GLY A 10 5.81 -22.47 -26.06
N GLN A 11 5.42 -21.90 -26.16
CA GLN A 11 5.16 -20.91 -25.70
C GLN A 11 4.09 -20.65 -25.28
N ILE A 12 4.13 -20.49 -24.20
CA ILE A 12 3.02 -20.05 -23.71
C ILE A 12 3.01 -18.64 -23.70
N LYS A 13 2.02 -18.10 -24.16
CA LYS A 13 1.79 -16.82 -24.07
C LYS A 13 1.08 -16.59 -22.89
N VAL A 14 1.55 -15.96 -21.93
CA VAL A 14 0.83 -15.62 -20.76
C VAL A 14 0.15 -14.32 -20.94
N LYS A 15 -1.17 -14.35 -20.92
CA LYS A 15 -1.93 -13.19 -20.93
C LYS A 15 -2.07 -12.80 -19.54
N PRO A 16 -1.83 -11.58 -19.13
CA PRO A 16 -2.01 -11.19 -17.73
C PRO A 16 -3.48 -11.17 -17.43
N ASP A 17 -3.96 -12.15 -16.70
CA ASP A 17 -5.32 -12.16 -16.25
C ASP A 17 -5.49 -11.76 -14.82
N MET A 18 -4.43 -11.29 -14.17
CA MET A 18 -4.49 -10.81 -12.78
C MET A 18 -4.07 -9.37 -12.72
N THR A 19 -4.76 -8.61 -11.90
CA THR A 19 -4.39 -7.22 -11.61
C THR A 19 -3.89 -7.16 -10.19
N ARG A 20 -2.77 -6.49 -10.00
CA ARG A 20 -2.21 -6.25 -8.67
C ARG A 20 -2.25 -4.77 -8.38
N ILE A 21 -2.80 -4.41 -7.23
CA ILE A 21 -2.71 -3.03 -6.73
C ILE A 21 -1.75 -3.05 -5.56
N THR A 22 -0.71 -2.24 -5.66
CA THR A 22 0.24 -2.06 -4.56
C THR A 22 -0.10 -0.75 -3.87
N MET A 23 -0.24 -0.80 -2.56
CA MET A 23 -0.67 0.33 -1.77
C MET A 23 0.35 0.61 -0.69
N THR A 24 0.63 1.89 -0.46
CA THR A 24 1.57 2.30 0.57
C THR A 24 0.88 3.21 1.56
N LEU A 25 0.93 2.84 2.84
CA LEU A 25 0.42 3.65 3.93
C LEU A 25 1.60 4.23 4.68
N THR A 26 1.56 5.53 4.96
CA THR A 26 2.61 6.19 5.72
C THR A 26 1.99 7.12 6.74
N GLY A 27 2.76 7.43 7.77
CA GLY A 27 2.36 8.44 8.75
C GLY A 27 3.52 8.71 9.69
N VAL A 28 3.54 9.90 10.27
CA VAL A 28 4.59 10.31 11.20
C VAL A 28 3.95 10.70 12.52
N PHE A 29 4.42 10.11 13.61
CA PHE A 29 3.91 10.39 14.93
C PHE A 29 5.07 10.49 15.90
N LYS A 30 4.88 11.23 16.98
CA LYS A 30 5.96 11.53 17.90
C LYS A 30 6.39 10.33 18.71
N GLU A 31 5.49 9.40 18.96
CA GLU A 31 5.79 8.26 19.79
C GLU A 31 5.75 6.98 18.99
N TYR A 32 6.64 6.07 19.34
CA TYR A 32 6.76 4.82 18.61
C TYR A 32 5.47 3.99 18.71
N GLY A 33 4.94 3.87 19.91
CA GLY A 33 3.71 3.10 20.12
C GLY A 33 2.52 3.70 19.38
N GLU A 34 2.45 5.01 19.32
CA GLU A 34 1.41 5.71 18.60
C GLU A 34 1.53 5.47 17.10
N THR A 35 2.77 5.46 16.60
CA THR A 35 3.03 5.17 15.21
C THR A 35 2.52 3.78 14.84
N LEU A 36 2.81 2.80 15.68
CA LEU A 36 2.35 1.43 15.43
C LEU A 36 0.83 1.33 15.50
N ARG A 37 0.22 2.02 16.45
CA ARG A 37 -1.23 1.98 16.58
C ARG A 37 -1.93 2.57 15.37
N HIS A 38 -1.45 3.70 14.89
CA HIS A 38 -2.04 4.32 13.70
C HIS A 38 -1.84 3.46 12.46
N SER A 39 -0.67 2.84 12.33
CA SER A 39 -0.42 1.93 11.24
C SER A 39 -1.41 0.77 11.23
N SER A 40 -1.67 0.21 12.40
CA SER A 40 -2.60 -0.89 12.54
C SER A 40 -4.04 -0.45 12.22
N GLU A 41 -4.44 0.70 12.71
CA GLU A 41 -5.78 1.23 12.45
C GLU A 41 -5.99 1.51 10.97
N ASP A 42 -4.99 2.08 10.32
CA ASP A 42 -5.09 2.36 8.90
C ASP A 42 -5.19 1.09 8.08
N THR A 43 -4.43 0.07 8.47
CA THR A 43 -4.48 -1.21 7.79
C THR A 43 -5.87 -1.85 7.93
N GLU A 44 -6.45 -1.80 9.14
CA GLU A 44 -7.78 -2.34 9.35
C GLU A 44 -8.83 -1.58 8.54
N ALA A 45 -8.72 -0.26 8.48
CA ALA A 45 -9.64 0.54 7.69
C ALA A 45 -9.53 0.21 6.21
N LEU A 46 -8.31 -0.03 5.73
CA LEU A 46 -8.12 -0.42 4.34
C LEU A 46 -8.74 -1.77 4.05
N LYS A 47 -8.60 -2.72 4.96
CA LYS A 47 -9.23 -4.03 4.81
C LYS A 47 -10.75 -3.90 4.77
N ASP A 48 -11.29 -3.00 5.58
CA ASP A 48 -12.74 -2.78 5.58
C ASP A 48 -13.22 -2.22 4.25
N VAL A 49 -12.47 -1.30 3.67
CA VAL A 49 -12.82 -0.75 2.36
C VAL A 49 -12.85 -1.85 1.32
N LEU A 50 -11.81 -2.69 1.31
CA LEU A 50 -11.71 -3.74 0.30
C LEU A 50 -12.72 -4.85 0.51
N SER A 51 -13.16 -5.09 1.74
CA SER A 51 -14.15 -6.13 1.98
C SER A 51 -15.48 -5.82 1.29
N ALA A 52 -15.77 -4.55 1.06
CA ALA A 52 -16.97 -4.15 0.34
C ALA A 52 -16.95 -4.61 -1.13
N PHE A 53 -15.78 -4.98 -1.64
CA PHE A 53 -15.63 -5.45 -3.01
C PHE A 53 -15.42 -6.96 -3.09
N GLY A 54 -15.71 -7.67 -1.99
CA GLY A 54 -15.64 -9.11 -1.99
C GLY A 54 -14.31 -9.71 -1.59
N PHE A 55 -13.37 -8.88 -1.17
CA PHE A 55 -12.07 -9.39 -0.71
C PHE A 55 -12.17 -9.84 0.74
N GLU A 56 -11.49 -10.92 1.05
CA GLU A 56 -11.33 -11.32 2.43
C GLU A 56 -10.17 -10.56 3.03
N ARG A 57 -10.14 -10.47 4.34
CA ARG A 57 -9.09 -9.71 5.00
C ARG A 57 -7.71 -10.30 4.71
N SER A 58 -7.65 -11.60 4.53
CA SER A 58 -6.39 -12.27 4.21
C SER A 58 -5.92 -12.04 2.78
N ASP A 59 -6.76 -11.49 1.92
CA ASP A 59 -6.37 -11.18 0.54
C ASP A 59 -5.43 -9.98 0.47
N LEU A 60 -5.44 -9.14 1.48
CA LEU A 60 -4.54 -8.01 1.56
C LEU A 60 -3.25 -8.47 2.22
N LYS A 61 -2.18 -8.50 1.46
CA LYS A 61 -0.91 -9.04 1.92
C LYS A 61 0.10 -7.94 2.15
N THR A 62 0.89 -8.08 3.19
CA THR A 62 1.96 -7.13 3.48
C THR A 62 3.21 -7.52 2.69
N LEU A 63 3.73 -6.59 1.93
CA LEU A 63 4.99 -6.77 1.22
C LEU A 63 6.17 -6.31 2.07
N SER A 64 6.01 -5.21 2.80
CA SER A 64 7.04 -4.75 3.72
C SER A 64 6.42 -3.82 4.74
N PHE A 65 7.05 -3.75 5.89
CA PHE A 65 6.65 -2.83 6.94
C PHE A 65 7.89 -2.41 7.68
N ARG A 66 8.06 -1.10 7.87
CA ARG A 66 9.16 -0.62 8.68
C ARG A 66 8.80 0.70 9.31
N VAL A 67 9.52 1.02 10.37
CA VAL A 67 9.37 2.29 11.09
C VAL A 67 10.76 2.89 11.18
N ASP A 68 10.89 4.12 10.72
CA ASP A 68 12.14 4.86 10.73
C ASP A 68 11.98 6.11 11.55
N THR A 69 13.08 6.63 12.06
CA THR A 69 13.06 7.94 12.70
C THR A 69 13.00 9.00 11.60
N GLU A 70 12.28 10.05 11.91
CA GLU A 70 12.10 11.15 10.97
C GLU A 70 12.72 12.41 11.56
N TYR A 71 13.50 13.10 10.73
CA TYR A 71 14.15 14.34 11.13
C TYR A 71 13.85 15.41 10.09
N GLU A 72 13.81 16.66 10.53
CA GLU A 72 13.75 17.75 9.58
C GLU A 72 14.98 18.61 9.72
N SER A 73 15.42 19.20 8.62
CA SER A 73 16.57 20.11 8.62
C SER A 73 16.08 21.52 8.77
N TYR A 74 16.82 22.30 9.52
CA TYR A 74 16.51 23.73 9.66
C TYR A 74 17.80 24.50 9.86
N ARG A 75 17.73 25.81 9.74
CA ARG A 75 18.87 26.68 10.01
C ARG A 75 18.64 27.37 11.33
N ASP A 76 19.68 27.39 12.18
CA ASP A 76 19.57 28.06 13.44
C ASP A 76 19.91 29.55 13.29
N LYS A 77 19.97 30.28 14.39
CA LYS A 77 20.24 31.71 14.37
C LYS A 77 21.57 32.03 13.74
N ASN A 78 22.54 31.13 13.84
CA ASN A 78 23.88 31.33 13.26
C ASN A 78 23.95 30.90 11.83
N ASN A 79 22.80 30.53 11.23
CA ASN A 79 22.72 30.06 9.85
C ASN A 79 23.40 28.73 9.62
N ASP A 80 23.56 27.93 10.68
CA ASP A 80 24.10 26.58 10.59
C ASP A 80 22.98 25.60 10.36
N TYR A 81 23.24 24.55 9.58
CA TYR A 81 22.27 23.49 9.38
C TYR A 81 22.19 22.59 10.61
N LYS A 82 20.98 22.36 11.08
CA LYS A 82 20.71 21.47 12.19
C LYS A 82 19.61 20.53 11.78
N ARG A 83 19.53 19.43 12.52
CA ARG A 83 18.44 18.47 12.32
C ARG A 83 17.66 18.38 13.63
N ARG A 84 16.36 18.25 13.47
CA ARG A 84 15.48 18.15 14.61
C ARG A 84 14.65 16.89 14.48
N PHE A 85 14.53 16.14 15.57
CA PHE A 85 13.70 14.94 15.58
C PHE A 85 12.23 15.34 15.45
N VAL A 86 11.54 14.75 14.49
CA VAL A 86 10.12 15.01 14.27
C VAL A 86 9.27 13.89 14.85
N GLY A 87 9.71 12.65 14.71
CA GLY A 87 8.95 11.51 15.18
C GLY A 87 9.39 10.25 14.49
N TYR A 88 8.46 9.32 14.42
CA TYR A 88 8.69 8.04 13.74
C TYR A 88 7.76 7.97 12.54
N ARG A 89 8.30 7.51 11.43
CA ARG A 89 7.50 7.33 10.21
C ARG A 89 7.32 5.84 9.98
N PHE A 90 6.07 5.40 9.86
CA PHE A 90 5.84 4.04 9.40
C PHE A 90 5.66 4.02 7.90
N ASN A 91 6.04 2.92 7.30
CA ASN A 91 5.92 2.73 5.88
C ASN A 91 5.46 1.30 5.66
N HIS A 92 4.20 1.15 5.28
CA HIS A 92 3.59 -0.16 5.15
C HIS A 92 3.15 -0.36 3.71
N VAL A 93 3.78 -1.31 3.03
CA VAL A 93 3.47 -1.60 1.64
C VAL A 93 2.67 -2.89 1.59
N LEU A 94 1.52 -2.83 0.96
CA LEU A 94 0.61 -3.95 0.87
C LEU A 94 0.21 -4.16 -0.57
N LYS A 95 -0.31 -5.34 -0.86
CA LYS A 95 -0.84 -5.62 -2.18
C LYS A 95 -2.14 -6.39 -2.08
N VAL A 96 -2.96 -6.24 -3.12
CA VAL A 96 -4.11 -7.09 -3.34
C VAL A 96 -4.09 -7.48 -4.81
N GLU A 97 -4.49 -8.71 -5.09
CA GLU A 97 -4.52 -9.22 -6.46
C GLU A 97 -5.89 -9.81 -6.75
N PHE A 98 -6.35 -9.63 -7.96
CA PHE A 98 -7.65 -10.16 -8.36
C PHE A 98 -7.68 -10.37 -9.87
N GLU A 99 -8.65 -11.13 -10.34
CA GLU A 99 -8.80 -11.32 -11.78
C GLU A 99 -9.10 -10.00 -12.45
N SER A 100 -8.50 -9.77 -13.58
CA SER A 100 -8.61 -8.49 -14.28
C SER A 100 -10.05 -8.18 -14.64
N ASP A 101 -10.52 -7.03 -14.19
CA ASP A 101 -11.88 -6.58 -14.38
C ASP A 101 -11.85 -5.06 -14.27
N ASN A 102 -11.97 -4.39 -15.39
CA ASN A 102 -11.81 -2.94 -15.41
C ASN A 102 -12.88 -2.22 -14.61
N ASP A 103 -14.09 -2.74 -14.57
CA ASP A 103 -15.15 -2.13 -13.76
C ASP A 103 -14.83 -2.23 -12.28
N ARG A 104 -14.40 -3.41 -11.85
CA ARG A 104 -14.05 -3.63 -10.47
C ARG A 104 -12.85 -2.78 -10.08
N LEU A 105 -11.85 -2.73 -10.95
CA LEU A 105 -10.68 -1.91 -10.72
C LEU A 105 -11.06 -0.44 -10.54
N GLY A 106 -11.88 0.08 -11.42
CA GLY A 106 -12.30 1.47 -11.32
C GLY A 106 -13.03 1.76 -10.03
N LYS A 107 -13.91 0.86 -9.59
CA LYS A 107 -14.64 1.05 -8.33
C LYS A 107 -13.73 1.01 -7.13
N ILE A 108 -12.75 0.11 -7.14
CA ILE A 108 -11.78 0.01 -6.06
C ILE A 108 -10.95 1.27 -5.97
N LEU A 109 -10.44 1.76 -7.12
CA LEU A 109 -9.62 2.96 -7.12
C LEU A 109 -10.40 4.17 -6.63
N TYR A 110 -11.67 4.26 -7.03
CA TYR A 110 -12.52 5.35 -6.57
C TYR A 110 -12.71 5.30 -5.06
N ALA A 111 -12.96 4.11 -4.53
CA ALA A 111 -13.15 3.94 -3.10
C ALA A 111 -11.88 4.27 -2.32
N LEU A 112 -10.73 3.88 -2.84
CA LEU A 112 -9.45 4.19 -2.19
C LEU A 112 -9.17 5.69 -2.20
N ALA A 113 -9.53 6.37 -3.29
CA ALA A 113 -9.29 7.80 -3.41
C ALA A 113 -10.19 8.62 -2.48
N ASN A 114 -11.37 8.10 -2.17
CA ASN A 114 -12.36 8.84 -1.39
C ASN A 114 -12.58 8.32 0.01
N GLY A 115 -11.80 7.34 0.43
CA GLY A 115 -11.95 6.76 1.75
C GLY A 115 -11.25 7.59 2.81
N LYS A 116 -11.42 7.18 4.08
CA LYS A 116 -10.75 7.79 5.19
C LYS A 116 -9.27 7.59 5.12
N VAL A 117 -8.84 6.40 4.67
CA VAL A 117 -7.44 6.08 4.51
C VAL A 117 -7.14 6.20 3.03
N ARG A 118 -6.16 7.02 2.72
CA ARG A 118 -5.82 7.31 1.32
C ARG A 118 -4.40 6.85 1.04
N PRO A 119 -4.22 5.57 0.75
CA PRO A 119 -2.88 5.09 0.45
C PRO A 119 -2.41 5.63 -0.90
N GLU A 120 -1.11 5.72 -1.05
CA GLU A 120 -0.55 5.86 -2.38
C GLU A 120 -0.65 4.51 -3.03
N PHE A 121 -1.07 4.47 -4.29
CA PHE A 121 -1.21 3.17 -4.93
C PHE A 121 -0.74 3.21 -6.37
N ARG A 122 -0.38 2.03 -6.86
CA ARG A 122 -0.08 1.85 -8.28
C ARG A 122 -0.43 0.43 -8.68
N ILE A 123 -0.59 0.30 -9.96
CA ILE A 123 -1.11 -0.94 -10.54
C ILE A 123 -0.05 -1.68 -11.33
#